data_071c67f897c7535d5be7bc6c668527a5
#
_entry.id   071c67f897c7535d5be7bc6c668527a5
#
_cell.length_a   1.000
_cell.length_b   1.000
_cell.length_c   1.000
_cell.angle_alpha   90.00
_cell.angle_beta   90.00
_cell.angle_gamma   90.00
#
_symmetry.space_group_name_H-M   'P 1'
#
loop_
_entity.id
_entity.type
_entity.pdbx_description
1 polymer ?
#
loop_
_entity_poly.entity_id
_entity_poly.type
_entity_poly.pdbx_seq_one_letter_code
_entity_poly.pdbx_strand_id
1 'polypeptide(L)'
;FIQNLRQKAPDWDPKAGPAAILGAGGAARAVIAALVEVGVPEILISNRTKARAEKLKADFGKRLRVVDWVQAGNMLEEATTVINTTSLGMVGKPPLRVPLDGLQKGTLVTDLVYAPLMTHLLNEANEAGCVTVDGLGMLLHQAVPAFERWFGVRPQVTDETRAAVLR
;
A
#
# COMPACT_ATOMS: atom_id res chain seq x y z
N PHE A 1 7.79 3.94 -2.50
CA PHE A 1 6.91 2.85 -2.10
C PHE A 1 7.70 1.54 -1.92
N ILE A 2 8.25 0.93 -2.98
CA ILE A 2 8.96 -0.36 -2.92
C ILE A 2 10.13 -0.35 -1.92
N GLN A 3 10.90 0.74 -1.84
CA GLN A 3 11.99 0.84 -0.88
C GLN A 3 11.50 0.81 0.58
N ASN A 4 10.34 1.40 0.87
CA ASN A 4 9.71 1.29 2.19
C ASN A 4 9.36 -0.16 2.53
N LEU A 5 8.75 -0.89 1.59
CA LEU A 5 8.43 -2.30 1.78
C LEU A 5 9.70 -3.13 2.05
N ARG A 6 10.73 -2.99 1.21
CA ARG A 6 11.99 -3.74 1.34
C ARG A 6 12.73 -3.43 2.64
N GLN A 7 12.66 -2.18 3.12
CA GLN A 7 13.30 -1.77 4.37
C GLN A 7 12.61 -2.37 5.60
N LYS A 8 11.27 -2.42 5.60
CA LYS A 8 10.46 -2.86 6.76
C LYS A 8 10.05 -4.33 6.70
N ALA A 9 10.05 -4.91 5.52
CA ALA A 9 9.73 -6.32 5.27
C ALA A 9 10.78 -6.91 4.29
N PRO A 10 12.03 -7.16 4.74
CA PRO A 10 13.11 -7.60 3.86
C PRO A 10 12.83 -8.95 3.18
N ASP A 11 12.03 -9.81 3.81
CA ASP A 11 11.66 -11.13 3.28
C ASP A 11 10.46 -11.08 2.31
N TRP A 12 9.93 -9.88 2.03
CA TRP A 12 8.81 -9.73 1.12
C TRP A 12 9.20 -10.10 -0.32
N ASP A 13 8.52 -11.11 -0.86
CA ASP A 13 8.64 -11.49 -2.27
C ASP A 13 7.44 -10.96 -3.07
N PRO A 14 7.62 -9.98 -3.96
CA PRO A 14 6.55 -9.45 -4.80
C PRO A 14 5.96 -10.47 -5.77
N LYS A 15 6.66 -11.58 -6.02
CA LYS A 15 6.23 -12.64 -6.96
C LYS A 15 5.49 -13.79 -6.27
N ALA A 16 5.40 -13.78 -4.94
CA ALA A 16 4.77 -14.86 -4.16
C ALA A 16 3.26 -15.02 -4.45
N GLY A 17 2.58 -13.97 -4.93
CA GLY A 17 1.16 -14.03 -5.23
C GLY A 17 0.56 -12.67 -5.61
N PRO A 18 -0.79 -12.59 -5.68
CA PRO A 18 -1.49 -11.37 -6.04
C PRO A 18 -1.31 -10.25 -5.02
N ALA A 19 -1.40 -8.99 -5.49
CA ALA A 19 -1.51 -7.82 -4.63
C ALA A 19 -2.95 -7.24 -4.69
N ALA A 20 -3.54 -6.95 -3.53
CA ALA A 20 -4.83 -6.31 -3.40
C ALA A 20 -4.68 -4.82 -3.10
N ILE A 21 -5.27 -3.97 -3.91
CA ILE A 21 -5.23 -2.50 -3.77
C ILE A 21 -6.62 -1.97 -3.47
N LEU A 22 -6.75 -1.28 -2.35
CA LEU A 22 -7.93 -0.52 -1.98
C LEU A 22 -7.74 0.94 -2.43
N GLY A 23 -8.60 1.39 -3.35
CA GLY A 23 -8.53 2.73 -3.93
C GLY A 23 -8.04 2.75 -5.38
N ALA A 24 -8.47 3.78 -6.14
CA ALA A 24 -8.11 3.99 -7.54
C ALA A 24 -7.83 5.47 -7.84
N GLY A 25 -7.05 6.11 -6.96
CA GLY A 25 -6.58 7.48 -7.10
C GLY A 25 -5.17 7.58 -7.71
N GLY A 26 -4.58 8.78 -7.60
CA GLY A 26 -3.21 9.02 -8.07
C GLY A 26 -2.17 8.13 -7.37
N ALA A 27 -2.32 7.93 -6.06
CA ALA A 27 -1.45 7.03 -5.29
C ALA A 27 -1.54 5.58 -5.78
N ALA A 28 -2.77 5.08 -6.05
CA ALA A 28 -2.97 3.75 -6.61
C ALA A 28 -2.23 3.56 -7.94
N ARG A 29 -2.29 4.57 -8.83
CA ARG A 29 -1.57 4.53 -10.12
C ARG A 29 -0.06 4.34 -9.93
N ALA A 30 0.55 5.09 -9.02
CA ALA A 30 1.98 5.00 -8.73
C ALA A 30 2.35 3.64 -8.10
N VAL A 31 1.51 3.13 -7.19
CA VAL A 31 1.68 1.83 -6.56
C VAL A 31 1.58 0.71 -7.59
N ILE A 32 0.57 0.74 -8.48
CA ILE A 32 0.39 -0.24 -9.56
C ILE A 32 1.63 -0.27 -10.47
N ALA A 33 2.12 0.90 -10.91
CA ALA A 33 3.32 0.97 -11.76
C ALA A 33 4.52 0.30 -11.07
N ALA A 34 4.73 0.60 -9.79
CA ALA A 34 5.82 0.03 -9.00
C ALA A 34 5.68 -1.50 -8.80
N LEU A 35 4.46 -2.01 -8.57
CA LEU A 35 4.20 -3.44 -8.42
C LEU A 35 4.40 -4.20 -9.75
N VAL A 36 3.99 -3.61 -10.86
CA VAL A 36 4.24 -4.16 -12.20
C VAL A 36 5.74 -4.25 -12.48
N GLU A 37 6.50 -3.21 -12.13
CA GLU A 37 7.96 -3.16 -12.31
C GLU A 37 8.69 -4.25 -11.52
N VAL A 38 8.29 -4.51 -10.27
CA VAL A 38 8.90 -5.56 -9.44
C VAL A 38 8.37 -6.97 -9.75
N GLY A 39 7.39 -7.08 -10.63
CA GLY A 39 6.93 -8.36 -11.18
C GLY A 39 5.82 -9.05 -10.41
N VAL A 40 4.97 -8.31 -9.68
CA VAL A 40 3.75 -8.87 -9.07
C VAL A 40 2.89 -9.53 -10.16
N PRO A 41 2.46 -10.81 -9.99
CA PRO A 41 1.82 -11.58 -11.05
C PRO A 41 0.42 -11.06 -11.42
N GLU A 42 -0.37 -10.67 -10.43
CA GLU A 42 -1.73 -10.14 -10.58
C GLU A 42 -1.99 -9.03 -9.55
N ILE A 43 -2.73 -8.03 -9.95
CA ILE A 43 -3.14 -6.92 -9.08
C ILE A 43 -4.66 -6.86 -9.05
N LEU A 44 -5.23 -7.10 -7.89
CA LEU A 44 -6.64 -6.95 -7.59
C LEU A 44 -6.88 -5.52 -7.16
N ILE A 45 -7.81 -4.83 -7.78
CA ILE A 45 -8.11 -3.44 -7.43
C ILE A 45 -9.59 -3.25 -7.15
N SER A 46 -9.89 -2.63 -6.02
CA SER A 46 -11.24 -2.27 -5.65
C SER A 46 -11.34 -0.79 -5.29
N ASN A 47 -12.39 -0.15 -5.77
CA ASN A 47 -12.66 1.26 -5.47
C ASN A 47 -14.16 1.52 -5.42
N ARG A 48 -14.61 2.36 -4.48
CA ARG A 48 -16.03 2.73 -4.34
C ARG A 48 -16.65 3.22 -5.67
N THR A 49 -15.91 3.98 -6.47
CA THR A 49 -16.28 4.36 -7.82
C THR A 49 -15.60 3.42 -8.81
N LYS A 50 -16.29 2.35 -9.22
CA LYS A 50 -15.77 1.27 -10.07
C LYS A 50 -15.12 1.78 -11.36
N ALA A 51 -15.70 2.79 -11.99
CA ALA A 51 -15.18 3.39 -13.23
C ALA A 51 -13.74 3.89 -13.13
N ARG A 52 -13.28 4.32 -11.92
CA ARG A 52 -11.89 4.72 -11.71
C ARG A 52 -10.95 3.52 -11.75
N ALA A 53 -11.35 2.39 -11.18
CA ALA A 53 -10.56 1.16 -11.24
C ALA A 53 -10.51 0.59 -12.66
N GLU A 54 -11.64 0.63 -13.39
CA GLU A 54 -11.69 0.21 -14.81
C GLU A 54 -10.78 1.07 -15.69
N LYS A 55 -10.66 2.38 -15.41
CA LYS A 55 -9.72 3.24 -16.12
C LYS A 55 -8.28 2.81 -15.90
N LEU A 56 -7.90 2.48 -14.66
CA LEU A 56 -6.57 1.96 -14.37
C LEU A 56 -6.33 0.62 -15.05
N LYS A 57 -7.33 -0.27 -15.08
CA LYS A 57 -7.24 -1.53 -15.82
C LYS A 57 -7.01 -1.30 -17.31
N ALA A 58 -7.67 -0.32 -17.93
CA ALA A 58 -7.44 0.01 -19.34
C ALA A 58 -5.99 0.48 -19.58
N ASP A 59 -5.42 1.24 -18.64
CA ASP A 59 -4.06 1.77 -18.77
C ASP A 59 -2.96 0.71 -18.51
N PHE A 60 -3.18 -0.22 -17.56
CA PHE A 60 -2.18 -1.21 -17.14
C PHE A 60 -2.42 -2.64 -17.68
N GLY A 61 -3.56 -2.87 -18.30
CA GLY A 61 -3.85 -4.10 -19.04
C GLY A 61 -4.18 -5.32 -18.18
N LYS A 62 -3.80 -6.51 -18.68
CA LYS A 62 -4.26 -7.81 -18.19
C LYS A 62 -3.88 -8.13 -16.74
N ARG A 63 -2.84 -7.50 -16.20
CA ARG A 63 -2.39 -7.73 -14.83
C ARG A 63 -3.36 -7.18 -13.78
N LEU A 64 -4.27 -6.27 -14.16
CA LEU A 64 -5.26 -5.72 -13.26
C LEU A 64 -6.59 -6.45 -13.38
N ARG A 65 -7.11 -6.93 -12.26
CA ARG A 65 -8.48 -7.44 -12.11
C ARG A 65 -9.27 -6.50 -11.21
N VAL A 66 -10.35 -5.94 -11.75
CA VAL A 66 -11.24 -5.05 -10.97
C VAL A 66 -12.22 -5.89 -10.17
N VAL A 67 -12.30 -5.63 -8.88
CA VAL A 67 -13.22 -6.27 -7.93
C VAL A 67 -14.20 -5.23 -7.43
N ASP A 68 -15.49 -5.60 -7.33
CA ASP A 68 -16.50 -4.70 -6.82
C ASP A 68 -16.24 -4.36 -5.34
N TRP A 69 -16.53 -3.11 -4.95
CA TRP A 69 -16.24 -2.63 -3.59
C TRP A 69 -16.91 -3.46 -2.50
N VAL A 70 -18.11 -3.98 -2.77
CA VAL A 70 -18.82 -4.86 -1.84
C VAL A 70 -18.14 -6.21 -1.62
N GLN A 71 -17.22 -6.59 -2.51
CA GLN A 71 -16.42 -7.82 -2.45
C GLN A 71 -14.97 -7.54 -2.05
N ALA A 72 -14.65 -6.32 -1.63
CA ALA A 72 -13.27 -5.93 -1.29
C ALA A 72 -12.68 -6.80 -0.15
N GLY A 73 -13.49 -7.26 0.81
CA GLY A 73 -13.07 -8.20 1.84
C GLY A 73 -12.57 -9.53 1.26
N ASN A 74 -13.34 -10.12 0.33
CA ASN A 74 -12.97 -11.40 -0.30
C ASN A 74 -11.66 -11.28 -1.11
N MET A 75 -11.40 -10.10 -1.68
CA MET A 75 -10.14 -9.81 -2.39
C MET A 75 -8.91 -9.97 -1.49
N LEU A 76 -9.06 -9.73 -0.18
CA LEU A 76 -7.95 -9.83 0.77
C LEU A 76 -7.51 -11.28 1.03
N GLU A 77 -8.44 -12.24 0.90
CA GLU A 77 -8.15 -13.67 1.06
C GLU A 77 -7.20 -14.22 -0.01
N GLU A 78 -7.28 -13.65 -1.22
CA GLU A 78 -6.47 -14.09 -2.37
C GLU A 78 -5.06 -13.47 -2.37
N ALA A 79 -4.85 -12.39 -1.59
CA ALA A 79 -3.67 -11.55 -1.73
C ALA A 79 -2.53 -11.94 -0.77
N THR A 80 -1.31 -11.92 -1.28
CA THR A 80 -0.07 -11.99 -0.47
C THR A 80 0.43 -10.60 -0.06
N THR A 81 -0.11 -9.55 -0.70
CA THR A 81 0.20 -8.15 -0.38
C THR A 81 -1.09 -7.32 -0.44
N VAL A 82 -1.41 -6.61 0.63
CA VAL A 82 -2.59 -5.73 0.73
C VAL A 82 -2.14 -4.28 0.91
N ILE A 83 -2.69 -3.38 0.09
CA ILE A 83 -2.30 -1.98 0.07
C ILE A 83 -3.53 -1.08 0.15
N ASN A 84 -3.63 -0.26 1.20
CA ASN A 84 -4.60 0.84 1.24
C ASN A 84 -3.99 2.09 0.59
N THR A 85 -4.53 2.50 -0.54
CA THR A 85 -4.17 3.73 -1.26
C THR A 85 -5.23 4.81 -1.14
N THR A 86 -6.24 4.61 -0.30
CA THR A 86 -7.29 5.59 -0.02
C THR A 86 -6.87 6.53 1.11
N SER A 87 -7.64 7.58 1.35
CA SER A 87 -7.53 8.39 2.56
C SER A 87 -8.43 7.89 3.71
N LEU A 88 -9.08 6.74 3.55
CA LEU A 88 -9.92 6.17 4.60
C LEU A 88 -9.04 5.68 5.76
N GLY A 89 -9.46 6.01 6.98
CA GLY A 89 -8.68 5.73 8.19
C GLY A 89 -7.68 6.81 8.58
N MET A 90 -7.48 7.85 7.75
CA MET A 90 -6.70 9.04 8.09
C MET A 90 -7.41 9.91 9.13
N VAL A 91 -6.68 10.63 9.97
CA VAL A 91 -7.23 11.62 10.90
C VAL A 91 -8.13 12.61 10.14
N GLY A 92 -9.36 12.79 10.63
CA GLY A 92 -10.37 13.67 10.01
C GLY A 92 -11.04 13.11 8.74
N LYS A 93 -10.80 11.84 8.39
CA LYS A 93 -11.47 11.13 7.30
C LYS A 93 -12.32 9.96 7.84
N PRO A 94 -13.31 9.49 7.07
CA PRO A 94 -14.07 8.30 7.45
C PRO A 94 -13.16 7.06 7.64
N PRO A 95 -13.56 6.12 8.50
CA PRO A 95 -12.84 4.86 8.66
C PRO A 95 -12.90 4.01 7.37
N LEU A 96 -11.89 3.16 7.18
CA LEU A 96 -11.91 2.10 6.18
C LEU A 96 -12.88 1.01 6.65
N ARG A 97 -13.99 0.85 5.94
CA ARG A 97 -15.04 -0.13 6.24
C ARG A 97 -15.00 -1.28 5.23
N VAL A 98 -13.89 -2.00 5.20
CA VAL A 98 -13.74 -3.24 4.44
C VAL A 98 -13.61 -4.36 5.45
N PRO A 99 -14.34 -5.48 5.30
CA PRO A 99 -14.12 -6.66 6.14
C PRO A 99 -12.65 -7.10 6.06
N LEU A 100 -12.01 -7.30 7.22
CA LEU A 100 -10.59 -7.63 7.33
C LEU A 100 -10.34 -9.08 7.78
N ASP A 101 -11.41 -9.82 8.05
CA ASP A 101 -11.41 -11.23 8.43
C ASP A 101 -10.80 -12.17 7.37
N GLY A 102 -10.70 -11.70 6.13
CA GLY A 102 -9.99 -12.40 5.04
C GLY A 102 -8.47 -12.29 5.06
N LEU A 103 -7.88 -11.48 5.95
CA LEU A 103 -6.43 -11.34 6.05
C LEU A 103 -5.78 -12.65 6.52
N GLN A 104 -4.80 -13.14 5.77
CA GLN A 104 -4.08 -14.36 6.07
C GLN A 104 -2.77 -14.08 6.82
N LYS A 105 -2.41 -14.95 7.77
CA LYS A 105 -1.13 -14.86 8.47
C LYS A 105 0.05 -14.83 7.48
N GLY A 106 0.97 -13.89 7.68
CA GLY A 106 2.15 -13.72 6.82
C GLY A 106 1.91 -12.84 5.60
N THR A 107 0.65 -12.46 5.27
CA THR A 107 0.37 -11.45 4.25
C THR A 107 1.06 -10.13 4.61
N LEU A 108 1.69 -9.48 3.64
CA LEU A 108 2.19 -8.12 3.85
C LEU A 108 1.02 -7.14 3.72
N VAL A 109 0.78 -6.32 4.74
CA VAL A 109 -0.26 -5.28 4.72
C VAL A 109 0.38 -3.92 4.91
N THR A 110 0.12 -3.00 3.99
CA THR A 110 0.62 -1.63 4.06
C THR A 110 -0.48 -0.61 3.87
N ASP A 111 -0.39 0.46 4.62
CA ASP A 111 -1.30 1.61 4.51
C ASP A 111 -0.48 2.85 4.10
N LEU A 112 -0.94 3.57 3.06
CA LEU A 112 -0.32 4.81 2.66
C LEU A 112 -0.66 5.98 3.60
N VAL A 113 -1.69 5.80 4.43
CA VAL A 113 -1.97 6.72 5.54
C VAL A 113 -0.85 6.61 6.58
N TYR A 114 -0.37 7.75 7.05
CA TYR A 114 0.68 7.87 8.07
C TYR A 114 0.24 8.69 9.30
N ALA A 115 -0.99 9.20 9.28
CA ALA A 115 -1.61 9.88 10.43
C ALA A 115 -3.07 9.38 10.60
N PRO A 116 -3.33 8.47 11.55
CA PRO A 116 -2.40 7.93 12.55
C PRO A 116 -1.35 7.01 11.91
N LEU A 117 -0.22 6.80 12.61
CA LEU A 117 0.83 5.90 12.13
C LEU A 117 0.35 4.44 12.06
N MET A 118 -0.34 3.99 13.12
CA MET A 118 -1.04 2.71 13.15
C MET A 118 -2.52 2.93 12.87
N THR A 119 -2.94 2.65 11.65
CA THR A 119 -4.34 2.71 11.24
C THR A 119 -5.11 1.49 11.75
N HIS A 120 -6.43 1.54 11.71
CA HIS A 120 -7.26 0.37 12.02
C HIS A 120 -6.88 -0.84 11.17
N LEU A 121 -6.65 -0.65 9.86
CA LEU A 121 -6.17 -1.72 8.96
C LEU A 121 -4.88 -2.37 9.47
N LEU A 122 -3.88 -1.57 9.86
CA LEU A 122 -2.59 -2.09 10.33
C LEU A 122 -2.70 -2.78 11.69
N ASN A 123 -3.57 -2.29 12.59
CA ASN A 123 -3.81 -2.95 13.87
C ASN A 123 -4.46 -4.33 13.69
N GLU A 124 -5.54 -4.42 12.93
CA GLU A 124 -6.22 -5.69 12.62
C GLU A 124 -5.27 -6.67 11.90
N ALA A 125 -4.49 -6.17 10.93
CA ALA A 125 -3.49 -6.97 10.24
C ALA A 125 -2.42 -7.53 11.19
N ASN A 126 -1.97 -6.73 12.14
CA ASN A 126 -0.99 -7.16 13.14
C ASN A 126 -1.57 -8.25 14.06
N GLU A 127 -2.82 -8.11 14.50
CA GLU A 127 -3.55 -9.10 15.29
C GLU A 127 -3.77 -10.41 14.52
N ALA A 128 -3.99 -10.33 13.19
CA ALA A 128 -4.09 -11.50 12.32
C ALA A 128 -2.73 -12.17 12.01
N GLY A 129 -1.61 -11.61 12.51
CA GLY A 129 -0.27 -12.15 12.28
C GLY A 129 0.30 -11.82 10.90
N CYS A 130 -0.17 -10.75 10.28
CA CYS A 130 0.38 -10.20 9.05
C CYS A 130 1.69 -9.43 9.30
N VAL A 131 2.47 -9.22 8.23
CA VAL A 131 3.62 -8.31 8.24
C VAL A 131 3.12 -6.90 7.91
N THR A 132 3.24 -5.96 8.83
CA THR A 132 2.69 -4.61 8.66
C THR A 132 3.75 -3.58 8.30
N VAL A 133 3.43 -2.69 7.34
CA VAL A 133 4.29 -1.58 6.93
C VAL A 133 3.47 -0.29 6.87
N ASP A 134 3.84 0.70 7.67
CA ASP A 134 3.14 1.99 7.71
C ASP A 134 3.53 2.94 6.56
N GLY A 135 2.74 3.99 6.40
CA GLY A 135 2.89 4.96 5.30
C GLY A 135 4.01 5.98 5.49
N LEU A 136 4.56 6.15 6.69
CA LEU A 136 5.56 7.19 6.96
C LEU A 136 6.85 6.97 6.17
N GLY A 137 7.33 5.73 6.09
CA GLY A 137 8.53 5.43 5.33
C GLY A 137 8.37 5.75 3.84
N MET A 138 7.19 5.56 3.26
CA MET A 138 6.93 5.97 1.88
C MET A 138 7.06 7.48 1.70
N LEU A 139 6.51 8.28 2.63
CA LEU A 139 6.64 9.75 2.62
C LEU A 139 8.12 10.17 2.65
N LEU A 140 8.92 9.57 3.52
CA LEU A 140 10.36 9.86 3.64
C LEU A 140 11.12 9.48 2.37
N HIS A 141 10.92 8.27 1.85
CA HIS A 141 11.56 7.83 0.61
C HIS A 141 11.15 8.67 -0.60
N GLN A 142 9.95 9.22 -0.63
CA GLN A 142 9.47 10.10 -1.69
C GLN A 142 10.22 11.43 -1.72
N ALA A 143 10.66 11.93 -0.56
CA ALA A 143 11.41 13.19 -0.46
C ALA A 143 12.86 13.06 -0.95
N VAL A 144 13.46 11.85 -0.91
CA VAL A 144 14.88 11.62 -1.24
C VAL A 144 15.29 12.15 -2.62
N PRO A 145 14.58 11.86 -3.74
CA PRO A 145 15.00 12.34 -5.06
C PRO A 145 14.93 13.86 -5.20
N ALA A 146 13.95 14.51 -4.56
CA ALA A 146 13.83 15.95 -4.58
C ALA A 146 14.94 16.62 -3.77
N PHE A 147 15.23 16.09 -2.59
CA PHE A 147 16.33 16.55 -1.75
C PHE A 147 17.68 16.45 -2.46
N GLU A 148 17.96 15.29 -3.07
CA GLU A 148 19.19 15.08 -3.85
C GLU A 148 19.33 16.08 -4.99
N ARG A 149 18.22 16.36 -5.70
CA ARG A 149 18.22 17.34 -6.81
C ARG A 149 18.47 18.78 -6.33
N TRP A 150 17.96 19.15 -5.15
CA TRP A 150 18.10 20.50 -4.63
C TRP A 150 19.43 20.75 -3.93
N PHE A 151 19.95 19.75 -3.23
CA PHE A 151 21.13 19.90 -2.34
C PHE A 151 22.36 19.14 -2.83
N GLY A 152 22.25 18.36 -3.91
CA GLY A 152 23.40 17.58 -4.45
C GLY A 152 23.84 16.39 -3.58
N VAL A 153 23.10 16.10 -2.51
CA VAL A 153 23.39 15.00 -1.57
C VAL A 153 22.17 14.09 -1.47
N ARG A 154 22.38 12.79 -1.62
CA ARG A 154 21.32 11.79 -1.48
C ARG A 154 21.17 11.38 -0.01
N PRO A 155 20.10 11.80 0.69
CA PRO A 155 19.90 11.44 2.09
C PRO A 155 19.49 9.96 2.22
N GLN A 156 19.85 9.36 3.35
CA GLN A 156 19.36 8.04 3.73
C GLN A 156 18.14 8.17 4.62
N VAL A 157 17.16 7.29 4.42
CA VAL A 157 15.99 7.16 5.29
C VAL A 157 16.34 6.20 6.42
N THR A 158 16.75 6.77 7.58
CA THR A 158 17.13 6.02 8.77
C THR A 158 16.02 6.04 9.82
N ASP A 159 16.15 5.22 10.85
CA ASP A 159 15.23 5.27 12.00
C ASP A 159 15.35 6.60 12.77
N GLU A 160 16.51 7.25 12.76
CA GLU A 160 16.71 8.59 13.32
C GLU A 160 15.91 9.64 12.53
N THR A 161 15.99 9.62 11.18
CA THR A 161 15.18 10.48 10.30
C THR A 161 13.70 10.28 10.57
N ARG A 162 13.29 9.03 10.71
CA ARG A 162 11.91 8.67 11.03
C ARG A 162 11.48 9.20 12.40
N ALA A 163 12.31 9.03 13.43
CA ALA A 163 12.03 9.53 14.77
C ALA A 163 11.94 11.07 14.83
N ALA A 164 12.74 11.77 14.02
CA ALA A 164 12.71 13.23 13.94
C ALA A 164 11.37 13.77 13.39
N VAL A 165 10.73 13.06 12.48
CA VAL A 165 9.44 13.45 11.88
C VAL A 165 8.25 13.11 12.79
N LEU A 166 8.41 12.19 13.74
CA LEU A 166 7.34 11.77 14.66
C LEU A 166 7.29 12.62 15.95
N ARG A 167 8.17 13.59 16.11
CA ARG A 167 8.19 14.55 17.24
C ARG A 167 7.24 15.70 16.97
#